data_b6fa0c3739901ee513b2e1013ba22b6f
#
_entry.id   b6fa0c3739901ee513b2e1013ba22b6f
#
_cell.length_a   1.000
_cell.length_b   1.000
_cell.length_c   1.000
_cell.angle_alpha   90.00
_cell.angle_beta   90.00
_cell.angle_gamma   90.00
#
_symmetry.space_group_name_H-M   'P 1'
#
loop_
_entity.id
_entity.type
_entity.pdbx_description
1 polymer ?
#
loop_
_entity_poly.entity_id
_entity_poly.type
_entity_poly.pdbx_seq_one_letter_code
_entity_poly.pdbx_strand_id
1 'polypeptide(L)'
;MTERAYGIDHVQFSMPRGGEPKAREFYGELLGLAEIPAPPNVAARGAVWFLCGSMQIHLGVEDDFRPARKAHPAFLIRDLKKVLEALANAGYENKPDPEPNPSYARAFTSDPFGNRVELMQPNERSAQP
;
A
#
# COMPACT_ATOMS: atom_id res chain seq x y z
N MET A 1 27.29 -5.03 17.21
CA MET A 1 26.96 -5.40 15.85
C MET A 1 26.58 -4.17 15.03
N THR A 2 27.02 -4.12 13.82
CA THR A 2 26.79 -2.96 12.96
C THR A 2 25.80 -3.30 11.85
N GLU A 3 24.72 -2.55 11.77
CA GLU A 3 23.75 -2.69 10.69
C GLU A 3 24.36 -2.10 9.42
N ARG A 4 24.24 -2.79 8.30
CA ARG A 4 24.68 -2.28 7.01
C ARG A 4 23.50 -1.68 6.25
N ALA A 5 22.36 -2.38 6.21
CA ALA A 5 21.10 -1.79 5.81
C ALA A 5 20.44 -1.28 7.08
N TYR A 6 19.95 -0.06 7.08
CA TYR A 6 19.39 0.54 8.28
C TYR A 6 17.96 1.06 8.10
N GLY A 7 17.34 0.78 6.97
CA GLY A 7 15.96 1.18 6.75
C GLY A 7 15.53 0.87 5.32
N ILE A 8 14.31 1.25 5.02
CA ILE A 8 13.74 1.13 3.69
C ILE A 8 13.32 2.52 3.24
N ASP A 9 13.82 2.98 2.09
CA ASP A 9 13.46 4.27 1.53
C ASP A 9 12.07 4.22 0.90
N HIS A 10 11.84 3.24 0.05
CA HIS A 10 10.55 3.08 -0.63
C HIS A 10 10.28 1.64 -0.98
N VAL A 11 9.02 1.36 -1.27
CA VAL A 11 8.55 0.11 -1.84
C VAL A 11 7.88 0.47 -3.16
N GLN A 12 8.18 -0.28 -4.22
CA GLN A 12 7.55 -0.05 -5.51
C GLN A 12 6.63 -1.21 -5.87
N PHE A 13 5.39 -0.85 -6.22
CA PHE A 13 4.46 -1.76 -6.88
C PHE A 13 4.55 -1.53 -8.38
N SER A 14 4.28 -2.57 -9.14
CA SER A 14 4.08 -2.44 -10.58
C SER A 14 2.61 -2.20 -10.90
N MET A 15 2.34 -1.54 -12.00
CA MET A 15 0.99 -1.35 -12.54
C MET A 15 1.05 -1.31 -14.06
N PRO A 16 -0.08 -1.56 -14.74
CA PRO A 16 -0.10 -1.42 -16.18
C PRO A 16 -0.09 0.06 -16.58
N ARG A 17 0.31 0.32 -17.81
CA ARG A 17 0.30 1.67 -18.37
C ARG A 17 -1.11 2.26 -18.30
N GLY A 18 -1.21 3.53 -17.91
CA GLY A 18 -2.50 4.20 -17.75
C GLY A 18 -3.16 3.99 -16.40
N GLY A 19 -2.46 3.39 -15.44
CA GLY A 19 -3.00 3.08 -14.12
C GLY A 19 -3.03 4.24 -13.13
N GLU A 20 -2.50 5.40 -13.48
CA GLU A 20 -2.37 6.52 -12.55
C GLU A 20 -3.69 6.91 -11.84
N PRO A 21 -4.82 7.07 -12.56
CA PRO A 21 -6.07 7.44 -11.87
C PRO A 21 -6.51 6.42 -10.83
N LYS A 22 -6.37 5.13 -11.12
CA LYS A 22 -6.73 4.07 -10.20
C LYS A 22 -5.77 4.01 -9.01
N ALA A 23 -4.49 4.25 -9.26
CA ALA A 23 -3.49 4.30 -8.19
C ALA A 23 -3.81 5.46 -7.22
N ARG A 24 -4.18 6.62 -7.74
CA ARG A 24 -4.54 7.78 -6.93
C ARG A 24 -5.79 7.52 -6.10
N GLU A 25 -6.78 6.84 -6.66
CA GLU A 25 -7.99 6.50 -5.92
C GLU A 25 -7.67 5.56 -4.75
N PHE A 26 -6.93 4.48 -5.02
CA PHE A 26 -6.67 3.47 -4.00
C PHE A 26 -5.67 3.97 -2.93
N TYR A 27 -4.48 4.36 -3.35
CA TYR A 27 -3.43 4.74 -2.41
C TYR A 27 -3.66 6.15 -1.85
N GLY A 28 -4.11 7.07 -2.68
CA GLY A 28 -4.34 8.46 -2.27
C GLY A 28 -5.61 8.65 -1.49
N GLU A 29 -6.75 8.29 -2.06
CA GLU A 29 -8.05 8.57 -1.44
C GLU A 29 -8.44 7.52 -0.41
N LEU A 30 -8.36 6.23 -0.75
CA LEU A 30 -8.85 5.18 0.15
C LEU A 30 -7.88 4.88 1.28
N LEU A 31 -6.58 4.80 1.01
CA LEU A 31 -5.58 4.61 2.07
C LEU A 31 -5.11 5.93 2.69
N GLY A 32 -5.41 7.06 2.07
CA GLY A 32 -5.11 8.37 2.64
C GLY A 32 -3.65 8.81 2.54
N LEU A 33 -2.88 8.27 1.60
CA LEU A 33 -1.49 8.66 1.42
C LEU A 33 -1.40 9.95 0.59
N ALA A 34 -0.51 10.85 0.98
CA ALA A 34 -0.28 12.09 0.24
C ALA A 34 0.56 11.79 -1.01
N GLU A 35 0.11 12.25 -2.16
CA GLU A 35 0.89 12.13 -3.39
C GLU A 35 2.05 13.12 -3.32
N ILE A 36 3.24 12.68 -3.75
CA ILE A 36 4.43 13.52 -3.85
C ILE A 36 4.91 13.51 -5.29
N PRO A 37 5.62 14.58 -5.74
CA PRO A 37 6.10 14.63 -7.12
C PRO A 37 7.14 13.55 -7.40
N ALA A 38 6.95 12.84 -8.51
CA ALA A 38 8.01 11.97 -9.04
C ALA A 38 8.94 12.83 -9.91
N PRO A 39 10.22 12.43 -10.06
CA PRO A 39 11.11 13.14 -10.98
C PRO A 39 10.51 13.19 -12.39
N PRO A 40 10.75 14.27 -13.16
CA PRO A 40 10.09 14.44 -14.46
C PRO A 40 10.25 13.26 -15.42
N ASN A 41 11.41 12.65 -15.47
CA ASN A 41 11.64 11.50 -16.34
C ASN A 41 10.87 10.26 -15.88
N VAL A 42 10.67 10.11 -14.58
CA VAL A 42 9.90 8.99 -14.00
C VAL A 42 8.41 9.25 -14.18
N ALA A 43 7.97 10.48 -13.91
CA ALA A 43 6.57 10.86 -14.10
C ALA A 43 6.15 10.73 -15.58
N ALA A 44 7.06 11.03 -16.51
CA ALA A 44 6.78 10.89 -17.94
C ALA A 44 6.52 9.45 -18.36
N ARG A 45 7.01 8.47 -17.60
CA ARG A 45 6.74 7.05 -17.84
C ARG A 45 5.44 6.59 -17.19
N GLY A 46 4.73 7.48 -16.49
CA GLY A 46 3.45 7.18 -15.87
C GLY A 46 3.50 6.81 -14.40
N ALA A 47 4.65 6.94 -13.75
CA ALA A 47 4.79 6.60 -12.34
C ALA A 47 4.06 7.60 -11.44
N VAL A 48 3.58 7.10 -10.29
CA VAL A 48 2.94 7.93 -9.26
C VAL A 48 3.56 7.57 -7.92
N TRP A 49 3.93 8.58 -7.14
CA TRP A 49 4.61 8.41 -5.87
C TRP A 49 3.77 8.95 -4.71
N PHE A 50 3.81 8.26 -3.58
CA PHE A 50 3.09 8.65 -2.36
C PHE A 50 4.02 8.61 -1.16
N LEU A 51 3.71 9.44 -0.16
CA LEU A 51 4.39 9.43 1.11
C LEU A 51 3.61 8.57 2.10
N CYS A 52 4.31 7.69 2.82
CA CYS A 52 3.71 6.81 3.82
C CYS A 52 4.60 6.84 5.07
N GLY A 53 4.28 7.73 6.02
CA GLY A 53 5.14 7.97 7.17
C GLY A 53 6.52 8.44 6.72
N SER A 54 7.57 7.74 7.13
CA SER A 54 8.95 8.05 6.72
C SER A 54 9.38 7.34 5.44
N MET A 55 8.49 6.54 4.86
CA MET A 55 8.74 5.78 3.63
C MET A 55 7.95 6.34 2.48
N GLN A 56 8.26 5.90 1.28
CA GLN A 56 7.49 6.24 0.10
C GLN A 56 6.94 4.97 -0.54
N ILE A 57 5.82 5.12 -1.22
CA ILE A 57 5.20 4.07 -2.02
C ILE A 57 5.21 4.56 -3.47
N HIS A 58 5.82 3.79 -4.34
CA HIS A 58 5.93 4.11 -5.76
C HIS A 58 5.10 3.14 -6.58
N LEU A 59 4.35 3.65 -7.54
CA LEU A 59 3.67 2.85 -8.56
C LEU A 59 4.42 3.06 -9.87
N GLY A 60 5.07 2.01 -10.37
CA GLY A 60 5.82 2.07 -11.62
C GLY A 60 5.14 1.28 -12.71
N VAL A 61 5.15 1.81 -13.93
CA VAL A 61 4.55 1.14 -15.08
C VAL A 61 5.45 0.00 -15.54
N GLU A 62 4.85 -1.16 -15.73
CA GLU A 62 5.52 -2.33 -16.23
C GLU A 62 4.76 -2.83 -17.45
N ASP A 63 5.42 -2.86 -18.61
CA ASP A 63 4.87 -3.52 -19.80
C ASP A 63 4.83 -5.01 -19.49
N ASP A 64 3.87 -5.74 -20.01
CA ASP A 64 3.66 -7.14 -19.65
C ASP A 64 3.43 -7.30 -18.13
N PHE A 65 2.64 -6.40 -17.56
CA PHE A 65 2.38 -6.34 -16.14
C PHE A 65 1.76 -7.64 -15.60
N ARG A 66 2.26 -8.08 -14.44
CA ARG A 66 1.67 -9.18 -13.66
C ARG A 66 1.59 -8.75 -12.21
N PRO A 67 0.44 -8.95 -11.55
CA PRO A 67 0.31 -8.55 -10.15
C PRO A 67 1.14 -9.40 -9.20
N ALA A 68 1.60 -8.79 -8.13
CA ALA A 68 2.26 -9.49 -7.03
C ALA A 68 1.17 -10.09 -6.14
N ARG A 69 0.96 -11.40 -6.23
CA ARG A 69 -0.12 -12.10 -5.50
C ARG A 69 0.33 -12.68 -4.18
N LYS A 70 1.63 -12.83 -3.98
CA LYS A 70 2.20 -13.37 -2.74
C LYS A 70 3.01 -12.31 -2.01
N ALA A 71 3.98 -11.70 -2.69
CA ALA A 71 4.78 -10.62 -2.11
C ALA A 71 3.88 -9.41 -1.85
N HIS A 72 3.98 -8.80 -0.66
CA HIS A 72 3.11 -7.69 -0.30
C HIS A 72 3.70 -6.90 0.87
N PRO A 73 3.44 -5.61 0.94
CA PRO A 73 3.71 -4.83 2.14
C PRO A 73 2.54 -4.89 3.10
N ALA A 74 2.79 -4.54 4.35
CA ALA A 74 1.75 -4.34 5.35
C ALA A 74 1.71 -2.86 5.71
N PHE A 75 0.57 -2.22 5.46
CA PHE A 75 0.36 -0.83 5.86
C PHE A 75 -0.17 -0.77 7.28
N LEU A 76 0.37 0.14 8.07
CA LEU A 76 -0.15 0.42 9.40
C LEU A 76 -1.32 1.39 9.26
N ILE A 77 -2.47 1.01 9.76
CA ILE A 77 -3.73 1.75 9.62
C ILE A 77 -4.22 2.17 11.01
N ARG A 78 -4.64 3.43 11.17
CA ARG A 78 -5.12 3.92 12.46
C ARG A 78 -6.52 3.44 12.81
N ASP A 79 -7.40 3.38 11.81
CA ASP A 79 -8.79 2.91 12.00
C ASP A 79 -9.10 1.91 10.90
N LEU A 80 -8.76 0.65 11.15
CA LEU A 80 -8.89 -0.41 10.16
C LEU A 80 -10.33 -0.63 9.73
N LYS A 81 -11.26 -0.64 10.69
CA LYS A 81 -12.67 -0.87 10.37
C LYS A 81 -13.18 0.15 9.36
N LYS A 82 -12.84 1.43 9.57
CA LYS A 82 -13.28 2.51 8.69
C LYS A 82 -12.69 2.38 7.28
N VAL A 83 -11.41 2.01 7.21
CA VAL A 83 -10.74 1.81 5.92
C VAL A 83 -11.34 0.62 5.18
N LEU A 84 -11.59 -0.49 5.88
CA LEU A 84 -12.21 -1.67 5.26
C LEU A 84 -13.61 -1.36 4.74
N GLU A 85 -14.40 -0.55 5.47
CA GLU A 85 -15.71 -0.12 4.99
C GLU A 85 -15.60 0.71 3.72
N ALA A 86 -14.66 1.65 3.68
CA ALA A 86 -14.43 2.50 2.51
C ALA A 86 -14.00 1.68 1.29
N LEU A 87 -13.11 0.70 1.51
CA LEU A 87 -12.66 -0.18 0.44
C LEU A 87 -13.83 -1.02 -0.09
N ALA A 88 -14.63 -1.60 0.80
CA ALA A 88 -15.79 -2.40 0.41
C ALA A 88 -16.80 -1.57 -0.38
N ASN A 89 -17.06 -0.33 0.05
CA ASN A 89 -17.97 0.57 -0.64
C ASN A 89 -17.46 0.95 -2.04
N ALA A 90 -16.14 0.95 -2.22
CA ALA A 90 -15.52 1.24 -3.50
C ALA A 90 -15.37 -0.02 -4.38
N GLY A 91 -15.83 -1.18 -3.92
CA GLY A 91 -15.83 -2.42 -4.70
C GLY A 91 -14.63 -3.33 -4.48
N TYR A 92 -13.80 -3.04 -3.49
CA TYR A 92 -12.64 -3.89 -3.18
C TYR A 92 -13.03 -5.00 -2.22
N GLU A 93 -12.60 -6.22 -2.52
CA GLU A 93 -12.84 -7.37 -1.65
C GLU A 93 -11.81 -7.38 -0.53
N ASN A 94 -12.30 -7.52 0.71
CA ASN A 94 -11.44 -7.64 1.88
C ASN A 94 -11.48 -9.08 2.37
N LYS A 95 -10.31 -9.64 2.64
CA LYS A 95 -10.19 -10.99 3.18
C LYS A 95 -9.79 -10.91 4.64
N PRO A 96 -10.50 -11.66 5.52
CA PRO A 96 -10.15 -11.65 6.94
C PRO A 96 -8.79 -12.27 7.20
N ASP A 97 -8.22 -11.95 8.34
CA ASP A 97 -6.95 -12.50 8.79
C ASP A 97 -7.11 -14.01 9.03
N PRO A 98 -6.35 -14.87 8.32
CA PRO A 98 -6.41 -16.30 8.55
C PRO A 98 -5.74 -16.75 9.86
N GLU A 99 -4.95 -15.88 10.47
CA GLU A 99 -4.23 -16.16 11.72
C GLU A 99 -4.36 -15.00 12.69
N PRO A 100 -5.56 -14.81 13.31
CA PRO A 100 -5.76 -13.69 14.22
C PRO A 100 -4.77 -13.67 15.37
N ASN A 101 -4.35 -12.46 15.75
CA ASN A 101 -3.36 -12.24 16.79
C ASN A 101 -3.85 -11.14 17.73
N PRO A 102 -3.72 -11.31 19.07
CA PRO A 102 -4.20 -10.29 20.01
C PRO A 102 -3.43 -8.97 19.96
N SER A 103 -2.26 -8.94 19.34
CA SER A 103 -1.44 -7.72 19.26
C SER A 103 -1.91 -6.74 18.20
N TYR A 104 -2.73 -7.18 17.24
CA TYR A 104 -3.20 -6.33 16.15
C TYR A 104 -4.44 -6.90 15.49
N ALA A 105 -5.15 -6.03 14.76
CA ALA A 105 -6.18 -6.45 13.81
C ALA A 105 -5.58 -6.37 12.41
N ARG A 106 -5.96 -7.28 11.53
CA ARG A 106 -5.36 -7.39 10.20
C ARG A 106 -6.38 -7.87 9.18
N ALA A 107 -6.24 -7.39 7.95
CA ALA A 107 -7.00 -7.90 6.81
C ALA A 107 -6.14 -7.79 5.57
N PHE A 108 -6.55 -8.50 4.53
CA PHE A 108 -5.88 -8.46 3.22
C PHE A 108 -6.86 -7.95 2.17
N THR A 109 -6.32 -7.23 1.21
CA THR A 109 -7.07 -6.79 0.04
C THR A 109 -6.13 -6.84 -1.17
N SER A 110 -6.66 -6.48 -2.33
CA SER A 110 -5.84 -6.29 -3.52
C SER A 110 -6.00 -4.85 -4.00
N ASP A 111 -4.93 -4.26 -4.51
CA ASP A 111 -5.02 -2.94 -5.10
C ASP A 111 -5.78 -3.01 -6.45
N PRO A 112 -6.00 -1.89 -7.16
CA PRO A 112 -6.77 -1.91 -8.41
C PRO A 112 -6.19 -2.83 -9.48
N PHE A 113 -4.92 -3.18 -9.36
CA PHE A 113 -4.21 -3.96 -10.38
C PHE A 113 -4.04 -5.42 -9.98
N GLY A 114 -4.51 -5.80 -8.79
CA GLY A 114 -4.39 -7.17 -8.30
C GLY A 114 -3.18 -7.42 -7.41
N ASN A 115 -2.39 -6.39 -7.10
CA ASN A 115 -1.28 -6.55 -6.16
C ASN A 115 -1.82 -6.76 -4.75
N ARG A 116 -1.27 -7.73 -4.03
CA ARG A 116 -1.69 -8.04 -2.67
C ARG A 116 -1.27 -6.95 -1.69
N VAL A 117 -2.17 -6.59 -0.79
CA VAL A 117 -1.93 -5.56 0.23
C VAL A 117 -2.42 -6.09 1.58
N GLU A 118 -1.60 -5.96 2.58
CA GLU A 118 -1.97 -6.25 3.96
C GLU A 118 -2.23 -4.93 4.68
N LEU A 119 -3.30 -4.90 5.48
CA LEU A 119 -3.68 -3.73 6.27
C LEU A 119 -3.73 -4.17 7.72
N MET A 120 -3.02 -3.49 8.61
CA MET A 120 -3.00 -3.88 10.01
C MET A 120 -3.08 -2.67 10.93
N GLN A 121 -3.80 -2.86 12.00
CA GLN A 121 -3.92 -1.88 13.06
C GLN A 121 -3.38 -2.51 14.34
N PRO A 122 -2.18 -2.11 14.80
CA PRO A 122 -1.66 -2.57 16.07
C PRO A 122 -2.56 -2.06 17.20
N ASN A 123 -2.72 -2.83 18.26
CA ASN A 123 -3.40 -2.29 19.43
C ASN A 123 -2.52 -1.21 20.07
N GLU A 124 -3.06 -0.46 21.02
CA GLU A 124 -2.36 0.70 21.59
C GLU A 124 -0.95 0.37 22.08
N ARG A 125 -0.77 -0.80 22.71
CA ARG A 125 0.55 -1.22 23.19
C ARG A 125 1.50 -1.52 22.06
N SER A 126 1.00 -2.15 21.00
CA SER A 126 1.81 -2.54 19.84
C SER A 126 2.12 -1.35 18.94
N ALA A 127 1.39 -0.24 19.08
CA ALA A 127 1.59 0.94 18.25
C ALA A 127 2.75 1.82 18.75
N GLN A 128 3.34 1.50 19.88
CA GLN A 128 4.46 2.27 20.41
C GLN A 128 5.70 2.08 19.55
N PRO A 129 6.39 3.18 19.21
CA PRO A 129 7.60 3.08 18.40
C PRO A 129 8.75 2.40 19.12
#